data_3105a0e5ec5929ed89b0247aa20bc06b
#
_entry.id   3105a0e5ec5929ed89b0247aa20bc06b
#
_cell.length_a   1.000
_cell.length_b   1.000
_cell.length_c   1.000
_cell.angle_alpha   90.00
_cell.angle_beta   90.00
_cell.angle_gamma   90.00
#
_symmetry.space_group_name_H-M   'P 1'
#
loop_
_entity.id
_entity.type
_entity.pdbx_description
1 polymer ?
#
loop_
_entity_poly.entity_id
_entity_poly.type
_entity_poly.pdbx_seq_one_letter_code
_entity_poly.pdbx_strand_id
1 'polypeptide(L)'
;MSKCQAPSLFKPYVLTEMEESDIIGYYTLSNHSVNIDTLPKKVAEGLPYGQVPATLLGRLAVDQNHQGKGLGKALLFNALKLSYEGAEDIASHSVIVRAKKEDTRGFYLHYGFQAFPETEDRLYLPVKTIQELV
;
A
#
# COMPACT_ATOMS: atom_id res chain seq x y z
N MET A 1 -13.21 10.45 -4.82
CA MET A 1 -11.90 10.58 -4.19
C MET A 1 -11.10 11.65 -4.88
N SER A 2 -10.55 12.56 -4.14
CA SER A 2 -9.77 13.64 -4.72
C SER A 2 -8.29 13.47 -4.43
N LYS A 3 -7.46 14.12 -5.25
CA LYS A 3 -6.01 14.12 -5.13
C LYS A 3 -5.54 15.45 -4.59
N CYS A 4 -4.64 15.40 -3.62
CA CYS A 4 -3.86 16.55 -3.21
C CYS A 4 -2.39 16.27 -3.55
N GLN A 5 -1.73 17.25 -4.14
CA GLN A 5 -0.29 17.13 -4.37
C GLN A 5 0.44 17.98 -3.36
N ALA A 6 1.30 17.37 -2.59
CA ALA A 6 2.22 18.07 -1.71
C ALA A 6 3.60 18.10 -2.37
N PRO A 7 4.40 19.15 -2.17
CA PRO A 7 5.76 19.21 -2.71
C PRO A 7 6.69 18.35 -1.85
N SER A 8 6.34 17.09 -1.63
CA SER A 8 7.08 16.18 -0.76
C SER A 8 7.29 14.85 -1.45
N LEU A 9 7.96 13.94 -0.75
CA LEU A 9 8.36 12.63 -1.27
C LEU A 9 7.20 11.66 -1.42
N PHE A 10 5.99 12.04 -1.05
CA PHE A 10 4.82 11.20 -1.16
C PHE A 10 3.65 11.96 -1.78
N LYS A 11 2.69 11.21 -2.27
CA LYS A 11 1.48 11.75 -2.88
C LYS A 11 0.28 11.33 -2.05
N PRO A 12 -0.45 12.26 -1.42
CA PRO A 12 -1.65 11.91 -0.68
C PRO A 12 -2.87 11.80 -1.57
N TYR A 13 -3.77 10.91 -1.18
CA TYR A 13 -5.08 10.72 -1.82
C TYR A 13 -6.13 10.78 -0.73
N VAL A 14 -7.16 11.59 -0.93
CA VAL A 14 -8.18 11.81 0.09
C VAL A 14 -9.55 11.41 -0.39
N LEU A 15 -10.36 10.91 0.53
CA LEU A 15 -11.76 10.58 0.32
C LEU A 15 -12.60 11.61 1.08
N THR A 16 -13.53 12.26 0.37
CA THR A 16 -14.44 13.21 0.98
C THR A 16 -15.87 12.87 0.59
N GLU A 17 -16.83 13.33 1.37
CA GLU A 17 -18.23 13.24 0.97
C GLU A 17 -18.51 14.27 -0.12
N MET A 18 -19.45 13.96 -1.01
CA MET A 18 -19.68 14.76 -2.21
C MET A 18 -20.01 16.23 -1.95
N GLU A 19 -20.68 16.53 -0.85
CA GLU A 19 -21.12 17.88 -0.55
C GLU A 19 -20.42 18.49 0.65
N GLU A 20 -19.46 17.78 1.23
CA GLU A 20 -18.73 18.25 2.39
C GLU A 20 -17.25 18.32 2.08
N SER A 21 -16.58 19.28 2.70
CA SER A 21 -15.13 19.44 2.57
C SER A 21 -14.34 18.62 3.58
N ASP A 22 -15.02 17.92 4.49
CA ASP A 22 -14.36 17.15 5.51
C ASP A 22 -13.74 15.88 4.94
N ILE A 23 -12.49 15.61 5.30
CA ILE A 23 -11.79 14.40 4.88
C ILE A 23 -12.28 13.25 5.74
N ILE A 24 -12.86 12.23 5.12
CA ILE A 24 -13.32 11.03 5.82
C ILE A 24 -12.31 9.88 5.78
N GLY A 25 -11.33 9.98 4.91
CA GLY A 25 -10.26 9.00 4.83
C GLY A 25 -9.17 9.45 3.89
N TYR A 26 -7.99 8.82 3.99
CA TYR A 26 -6.88 9.13 3.09
C TYR A 26 -5.85 8.00 3.10
N TYR A 27 -4.99 8.01 2.09
CA TYR A 27 -3.78 7.19 2.06
C TYR A 27 -2.69 7.96 1.34
N THR A 28 -1.46 7.51 1.51
CA THR A 28 -0.31 8.11 0.83
C THR A 28 0.48 7.03 0.08
N LEU A 29 0.98 7.40 -1.09
CA LEU A 29 1.85 6.54 -1.88
C LEU A 29 3.16 7.24 -2.15
N SER A 30 4.25 6.49 -2.12
CA SER A 30 5.58 7.01 -2.46
C SER A 30 6.43 5.92 -3.08
N ASN A 31 7.48 6.33 -3.78
CA ASN A 31 8.46 5.40 -4.30
C ASN A 31 9.31 4.84 -3.15
N HIS A 32 9.65 3.57 -3.27
CA HIS A 32 10.41 2.88 -2.24
C HIS A 32 11.31 1.86 -2.93
N SER A 33 12.28 1.34 -2.22
CA SER A 33 13.08 0.22 -2.71
C SER A 33 13.19 -0.85 -1.65
N VAL A 34 13.24 -2.10 -2.09
CA VAL A 34 13.32 -3.25 -1.21
C VAL A 34 14.59 -4.02 -1.52
N ASN A 35 15.36 -4.32 -0.47
CA ASN A 35 16.52 -5.18 -0.60
C ASN A 35 16.03 -6.62 -0.79
N ILE A 36 16.46 -7.27 -1.86
CA ILE A 36 15.99 -8.63 -2.20
C ILE A 36 16.34 -9.63 -1.11
N ASP A 37 17.38 -9.39 -0.32
CA ASP A 37 17.76 -10.28 0.78
C ASP A 37 16.75 -10.29 1.92
N THR A 38 15.87 -9.31 2.00
CA THR A 38 14.82 -9.25 3.00
C THR A 38 13.53 -9.95 2.58
N LEU A 39 13.45 -10.36 1.31
CA LEU A 39 12.29 -11.07 0.78
C LEU A 39 12.45 -12.59 0.97
N PRO A 40 11.34 -13.34 1.00
CA PRO A 40 11.43 -14.79 0.98
C PRO A 40 12.19 -15.26 -0.27
N LYS A 41 12.94 -16.33 -0.14
CA LYS A 41 13.74 -16.86 -1.25
C LYS A 41 12.92 -17.09 -2.51
N LYS A 42 11.71 -17.60 -2.38
CA LYS A 42 10.83 -17.84 -3.52
C LYS A 42 10.47 -16.55 -4.26
N VAL A 43 10.27 -15.47 -3.52
CA VAL A 43 9.92 -14.17 -4.09
C VAL A 43 11.16 -13.55 -4.74
N ALA A 44 12.32 -13.73 -4.13
CA ALA A 44 13.57 -13.15 -4.62
C ALA A 44 14.10 -13.88 -5.87
N GLU A 45 13.67 -15.11 -6.13
CA GLU A 45 14.09 -15.86 -7.31
C GLU A 45 13.75 -15.12 -8.60
N GLY A 46 14.72 -14.97 -9.47
CA GLY A 46 14.53 -14.29 -10.74
C GLY A 46 14.61 -12.77 -10.66
N LEU A 47 14.80 -12.21 -9.48
CA LEU A 47 14.98 -10.77 -9.33
C LEU A 47 16.46 -10.41 -9.44
N PRO A 48 16.76 -9.19 -9.92
CA PRO A 48 18.16 -8.76 -10.01
C PRO A 48 18.76 -8.55 -8.62
N TYR A 49 20.08 -8.53 -8.55
CA TYR A 49 20.79 -8.30 -7.30
C TYR A 49 20.52 -6.90 -6.75
N GLY A 50 20.58 -6.80 -5.44
CA GLY A 50 20.52 -5.54 -4.73
C GLY A 50 19.10 -5.17 -4.36
N GLN A 51 18.62 -4.06 -4.89
CA GLN A 51 17.31 -3.53 -4.53
C GLN A 51 16.38 -3.49 -5.74
N VAL A 52 15.11 -3.68 -5.49
CA VAL A 52 14.09 -3.56 -6.53
C VAL A 52 13.12 -2.45 -6.15
N PRO A 53 12.59 -1.73 -7.15
CA PRO A 53 11.59 -0.69 -6.88
C PRO A 53 10.32 -1.28 -6.28
N ALA A 54 9.70 -0.51 -5.41
CA ALA A 54 8.44 -0.85 -4.79
C ALA A 54 7.65 0.43 -4.54
N THR A 55 6.40 0.29 -4.17
CA THR A 55 5.55 1.40 -3.79
C THR A 55 5.25 1.30 -2.31
N LEU A 56 5.51 2.37 -1.56
CA LEU A 56 5.19 2.41 -0.15
C LEU A 56 3.81 3.01 0.04
N LEU A 57 2.91 2.24 0.62
CA LEU A 57 1.64 2.73 1.13
C LEU A 57 1.92 3.23 2.55
N GLY A 58 2.17 4.53 2.66
CA GLY A 58 2.69 5.10 3.89
C GLY A 58 1.67 5.19 5.00
N ARG A 59 0.47 5.63 4.65
CA ARG A 59 -0.63 5.76 5.61
C ARG A 59 -1.93 5.37 4.92
N LEU A 60 -2.84 4.83 5.71
CA LEU A 60 -4.21 4.58 5.30
C LEU A 60 -5.06 4.73 6.53
N ALA A 61 -5.93 5.71 6.52
CA ALA A 61 -6.73 6.06 7.71
C ALA A 61 -8.14 6.46 7.33
N VAL A 62 -9.08 6.12 8.20
CA VAL A 62 -10.49 6.48 8.06
C VAL A 62 -10.89 7.24 9.31
N ASP A 63 -11.62 8.36 9.12
CA ASP A 63 -12.13 9.15 10.24
C ASP A 63 -12.95 8.27 11.18
N GLN A 64 -12.80 8.51 12.48
CA GLN A 64 -13.45 7.73 13.53
C GLN A 64 -14.97 7.62 13.33
N ASN A 65 -15.60 8.70 12.91
CA ASN A 65 -17.05 8.74 12.72
C ASN A 65 -17.53 7.96 11.49
N HIS A 66 -16.60 7.54 10.64
CA HIS A 66 -16.90 6.84 9.39
C HIS A 66 -16.36 5.41 9.37
N GLN A 67 -15.81 4.94 10.46
CA GLN A 67 -15.32 3.56 10.55
C GLN A 67 -16.49 2.57 10.58
N GLY A 68 -16.20 1.34 10.18
CA GLY A 68 -17.21 0.28 10.14
C GLY A 68 -18.09 0.27 8.88
N LYS A 69 -17.81 1.14 7.91
CA LYS A 69 -18.57 1.24 6.66
C LYS A 69 -17.84 0.65 5.44
N GLY A 70 -16.75 -0.07 5.66
CA GLY A 70 -15.96 -0.63 4.58
C GLY A 70 -15.08 0.38 3.85
N LEU A 71 -14.89 1.57 4.39
CA LEU A 71 -14.10 2.61 3.73
C LEU A 71 -12.61 2.29 3.73
N GLY A 72 -12.10 1.60 4.76
CA GLY A 72 -10.72 1.16 4.78
C GLY A 72 -10.41 0.22 3.63
N LYS A 73 -11.30 -0.74 3.39
CA LYS A 73 -11.19 -1.65 2.25
C LYS A 73 -11.24 -0.89 0.92
N ALA A 74 -12.16 0.06 0.79
CA ALA A 74 -12.29 0.84 -0.43
C ALA A 74 -11.03 1.66 -0.70
N LEU A 75 -10.47 2.29 0.33
CA LEU A 75 -9.23 3.04 0.21
C LEU A 75 -8.07 2.12 -0.17
N LEU A 76 -7.97 0.97 0.46
CA LEU A 76 -6.91 0.00 0.16
C LEU A 76 -7.00 -0.44 -1.30
N PHE A 77 -8.17 -0.83 -1.77
CA PHE A 77 -8.34 -1.29 -3.14
C PHE A 77 -8.06 -0.19 -4.16
N ASN A 78 -8.43 1.06 -3.84
CA ASN A 78 -8.08 2.19 -4.68
C ASN A 78 -6.56 2.39 -4.73
N ALA A 79 -5.89 2.31 -3.59
CA ALA A 79 -4.43 2.42 -3.52
C ALA A 79 -3.74 1.31 -4.33
N LEU A 80 -4.23 0.08 -4.20
CA LEU A 80 -3.67 -1.06 -4.95
C LEU A 80 -3.89 -0.89 -6.45
N LYS A 81 -5.05 -0.43 -6.86
CA LYS A 81 -5.34 -0.19 -8.27
C LYS A 81 -4.39 0.86 -8.85
N LEU A 82 -4.21 1.99 -8.16
CA LEU A 82 -3.29 3.02 -8.61
C LEU A 82 -1.85 2.54 -8.64
N SER A 83 -1.45 1.75 -7.65
CA SER A 83 -0.11 1.17 -7.62
C SER A 83 0.11 0.21 -8.78
N TYR A 84 -0.88 -0.59 -9.10
CA TYR A 84 -0.81 -1.51 -10.22
C TYR A 84 -0.71 -0.76 -11.56
N GLU A 85 -1.53 0.27 -11.74
CA GLU A 85 -1.53 1.07 -12.98
C GLU A 85 -0.21 1.80 -13.20
N GLY A 86 0.45 2.23 -12.11
CA GLY A 86 1.73 2.92 -12.19
C GLY A 86 2.95 1.99 -12.17
N ALA A 87 2.75 0.70 -11.95
CA ALA A 87 3.86 -0.23 -11.72
C ALA A 87 4.78 -0.40 -12.93
N GLU A 88 4.24 -0.35 -14.13
CA GLU A 88 5.04 -0.49 -15.36
C GLU A 88 6.03 0.66 -15.52
N ASP A 89 5.59 1.87 -15.20
CA ASP A 89 6.41 3.07 -15.39
C ASP A 89 7.64 3.08 -14.49
N ILE A 90 7.54 2.52 -13.29
CA ILE A 90 8.62 2.51 -12.31
C ILE A 90 9.14 1.10 -12.02
N ALA A 91 8.65 0.11 -12.75
CA ALA A 91 9.01 -1.30 -12.56
C ALA A 91 8.82 -1.74 -11.11
N SER A 92 7.74 -1.30 -10.47
CA SER A 92 7.46 -1.62 -9.07
C SER A 92 7.14 -3.11 -8.90
N HIS A 93 7.83 -3.75 -7.96
CA HIS A 93 7.64 -5.16 -7.66
C HIS A 93 6.46 -5.41 -6.73
N SER A 94 6.31 -4.59 -5.70
CA SER A 94 5.34 -4.81 -4.63
C SER A 94 4.85 -3.51 -4.04
N VAL A 95 3.72 -3.61 -3.34
CA VAL A 95 3.27 -2.56 -2.42
C VAL A 95 3.72 -2.97 -1.02
N ILE A 96 4.38 -2.05 -0.33
CA ILE A 96 4.92 -2.27 1.01
C ILE A 96 4.11 -1.45 2.01
N VAL A 97 3.80 -2.04 3.14
CA VAL A 97 3.17 -1.33 4.27
C VAL A 97 3.95 -1.59 5.53
N ARG A 98 3.88 -0.63 6.45
CA ARG A 98 4.40 -0.78 7.81
C ARG A 98 3.21 -0.81 8.76
N ALA A 99 3.09 -1.86 9.54
CA ALA A 99 1.93 -2.07 10.40
C ALA A 99 2.41 -2.53 11.77
N LYS A 100 2.68 -1.59 12.65
CA LYS A 100 3.18 -1.89 14.00
C LYS A 100 2.10 -2.45 14.92
N LYS A 101 0.84 -2.06 14.72
CA LYS A 101 -0.26 -2.52 15.54
C LYS A 101 -0.81 -3.85 15.03
N GLU A 102 -1.20 -4.71 15.94
CA GLU A 102 -1.70 -6.04 15.60
C GLU A 102 -2.97 -5.99 14.75
N ASP A 103 -3.90 -5.13 15.09
CA ASP A 103 -5.14 -4.98 14.32
C ASP A 103 -4.87 -4.45 12.91
N THR A 104 -3.91 -3.54 12.76
CA THR A 104 -3.50 -3.03 11.46
C THR A 104 -2.85 -4.13 10.63
N ARG A 105 -1.98 -4.93 11.25
CA ARG A 105 -1.38 -6.09 10.57
C ARG A 105 -2.45 -7.06 10.09
N GLY A 106 -3.42 -7.36 10.97
CA GLY A 106 -4.51 -8.27 10.65
C GLY A 106 -5.32 -7.79 9.46
N PHE A 107 -5.57 -6.49 9.38
CA PHE A 107 -6.29 -5.90 8.23
C PHE A 107 -5.55 -6.19 6.91
N TYR A 108 -4.25 -5.91 6.85
CA TYR A 108 -3.49 -6.15 5.63
C TYR A 108 -3.32 -7.63 5.32
N LEU A 109 -3.08 -8.46 6.33
CA LEU A 109 -2.97 -9.91 6.14
C LEU A 109 -4.26 -10.50 5.58
N HIS A 110 -5.39 -9.98 6.02
CA HIS A 110 -6.70 -10.41 5.52
C HIS A 110 -6.83 -10.20 4.00
N TYR A 111 -6.21 -9.17 3.47
CA TYR A 111 -6.27 -8.86 2.05
C TYR A 111 -5.10 -9.41 1.24
N GLY A 112 -4.33 -10.32 1.81
CA GLY A 112 -3.32 -11.06 1.07
C GLY A 112 -1.89 -10.57 1.22
N PHE A 113 -1.66 -9.53 2.01
CA PHE A 113 -0.30 -9.09 2.31
C PHE A 113 0.41 -10.17 3.11
N GLN A 114 1.72 -10.25 2.95
CA GLN A 114 2.57 -11.22 3.64
C GLN A 114 3.65 -10.49 4.42
N ALA A 115 4.01 -11.03 5.58
CA ALA A 115 5.07 -10.45 6.40
C ALA A 115 6.44 -10.74 5.80
N PHE A 116 7.37 -9.80 5.96
CA PHE A 116 8.77 -10.06 5.67
C PHE A 116 9.30 -11.10 6.67
N PRO A 117 10.22 -11.98 6.24
CA PRO A 117 10.70 -13.06 7.13
C PRO A 117 11.31 -12.60 8.45
N GLU A 118 11.95 -11.43 8.46
CA GLU A 118 12.68 -10.96 9.63
C GLU A 118 11.89 -10.00 10.50
N THR A 119 10.71 -9.56 10.08
CA THR A 119 9.92 -8.62 10.86
C THR A 119 8.44 -8.78 10.58
N GLU A 120 7.65 -8.76 11.63
CA GLU A 120 6.20 -8.82 11.54
C GLU A 120 5.59 -7.47 11.13
N ASP A 121 6.34 -6.39 11.31
CA ASP A 121 5.82 -5.03 11.12
C ASP A 121 5.83 -4.56 9.68
N ARG A 122 6.58 -5.22 8.82
CA ARG A 122 6.62 -4.91 7.40
C ARG A 122 5.91 -6.00 6.62
N LEU A 123 5.00 -5.57 5.76
CA LEU A 123 4.23 -6.48 4.93
C LEU A 123 4.37 -6.06 3.47
N TYR A 124 4.21 -7.01 2.57
CA TYR A 124 4.29 -6.73 1.14
C TYR A 124 3.19 -7.48 0.39
N LEU A 125 2.80 -6.91 -0.75
CA LEU A 125 1.88 -7.55 -1.68
C LEU A 125 2.48 -7.39 -3.07
N PRO A 126 2.88 -8.49 -3.74
CA PRO A 126 3.44 -8.38 -5.08
C PRO A 126 2.42 -7.80 -6.07
N VAL A 127 2.91 -6.98 -7.00
CA VAL A 127 2.07 -6.38 -8.04
C VAL A 127 1.33 -7.46 -8.84
N LYS A 128 1.99 -8.58 -9.07
CA LYS A 128 1.39 -9.75 -9.72
C LYS A 128 0.12 -10.23 -9.02
N THR A 129 0.14 -10.23 -7.68
CA THR A 129 -1.02 -10.62 -6.87
C THR A 129 -2.11 -9.56 -6.95
N ILE A 130 -1.75 -8.28 -7.01
CA ILE A 130 -2.72 -7.19 -7.12
C ILE A 130 -3.59 -7.37 -8.36
N GLN A 131 -3.00 -7.82 -9.46
CA GLN A 131 -3.71 -8.05 -10.70
C GLN A 131 -4.92 -8.98 -10.52
N GLU A 132 -4.83 -9.91 -9.60
CA GLU A 132 -5.90 -10.85 -9.31
C GLU A 132 -7.00 -10.26 -8.42
N LEU A 133 -6.69 -9.17 -7.71
CA LEU A 133 -7.61 -8.53 -6.77
C LEU A 133 -8.41 -7.37 -7.39
N VAL A 134 -7.89 -6.76 -8.42
CA VAL A 134 -8.50 -5.54 -9.00
C VAL A 134 -8.99 -5.71 -10.44
#